data_1c1f658a07a1068dae9784b2fda999a2
#
_entry.id   1c1f658a07a1068dae9784b2fda999a2
#
_cell.length_a   1.000
_cell.length_b   1.000
_cell.length_c   1.000
_cell.angle_alpha   90.00
_cell.angle_beta   90.00
_cell.angle_gamma   90.00
#
_symmetry.space_group_name_H-M   'P 1'
#
loop_
_entity.id
_entity.type
_entity.pdbx_description
1 polymer ?
#
loop_
_entity_poly.entity_id
_entity_poly.type
_entity_poly.pdbx_seq_one_letter_code
_entity_poly.pdbx_strand_id
1 'polypeptide(L)'
;MDRRRFLTLTGAAGAAAVGLARPAHAAAAYPYFNRRVPDAAHTKMGELARYGIATFAFTPSNGWVMVTRDGRYAAAGVPSECFAELKKLLAAGRKVHCVAFPPEGGNRWLITTDTGVTARNVPEECYQRVLAYYKAGQQVVHVAFPPAGGNRWVVVGTKDTFSRGIDDECYQMMRNLTQGGRRITRVVFPYTGGWAVVAQDEFHVRGIDDECFKEMNDLAAGGWEVHNIAFSPVGDGWSLCSRGQAPALPADPVRKVENSVRGATIWQRMRDYGTPGVAIAVVIGNRVAWSTGYGWLEAGGGAATHPESAFQAASISKAVASVGVLRLSQTLGLPLSGDVRPHLGWTLPRRACVPEGPAPTIDRLLTHRGGVIGRGSTSPAEACSGFAAGGGGFAGYGPGVSVPSLLQVMNGEGNSPRIELTTEPGAEYHYSGAGFVLLQRMIEEKTGLSLDAYMTREVFGPLGMKTSSYALSPAFELASGHTSTGAVIPGRRNRYPESAAAGLYTSVLDLGRLMAWLNRAWSATGDIAGPLTRASARTLLTPGPQPDMGRGLFLANRGTRDFSYTHDGSNYGFKSVFRGYPELGAGYAILVNGNQSGLVNEIAAAVRSVYGWA
;
A
#
# COMPACT_ATOMS: atom_id res chain seq x y z
N MET A 1 -3.72 20.17 -22.05
CA MET A 1 -2.49 19.76 -21.32
C MET A 1 -2.88 19.44 -19.90
N ASP A 2 -3.04 18.17 -19.60
CA ASP A 2 -3.55 17.69 -18.32
C ASP A 2 -2.40 17.68 -17.29
N ARG A 3 -2.43 18.65 -16.34
CA ARG A 3 -1.39 18.79 -15.32
C ARG A 3 -1.77 17.99 -14.07
N ARG A 4 -1.74 16.67 -14.15
CA ARG A 4 -1.90 15.80 -12.98
C ARG A 4 -0.52 15.32 -12.52
N ARG A 5 0.07 16.01 -11.56
CA ARG A 5 1.28 15.55 -10.87
C ARG A 5 0.98 15.27 -9.42
N PHE A 6 1.42 14.12 -8.97
CA PHE A 6 1.30 13.63 -7.63
C PHE A 6 2.68 13.44 -7.02
N LEU A 7 2.85 13.92 -5.81
CA LEU A 7 4.06 13.64 -5.04
C LEU A 7 3.77 13.73 -3.55
N THR A 8 4.21 12.73 -2.84
CA THR A 8 4.29 12.69 -1.38
C THR A 8 5.76 12.78 -1.01
N LEU A 9 6.12 13.53 0.00
CA LEU A 9 7.48 13.54 0.52
C LEU A 9 7.52 13.60 2.04
N THR A 10 8.27 12.67 2.57
CA THR A 10 8.78 12.65 3.94
C THR A 10 10.22 13.15 3.93
N GLY A 11 10.58 14.00 4.86
CA GLY A 11 11.88 14.66 4.90
C GLY A 11 13.05 13.70 4.94
N ALA A 12 14.02 13.88 4.04
CA ALA A 12 15.32 13.23 4.07
C ALA A 12 16.44 14.26 4.19
N ALA A 13 17.38 13.97 5.06
CA ALA A 13 18.60 14.76 5.21
C ALA A 13 19.64 14.39 4.13
N GLY A 14 20.21 15.39 3.50
CA GLY A 14 21.57 15.37 2.96
C GLY A 14 21.75 15.02 1.50
N ALA A 15 21.84 16.07 0.65
CA ALA A 15 22.80 16.12 -0.45
C ALA A 15 23.12 17.60 -0.76
N ALA A 16 24.38 17.97 -0.69
CA ALA A 16 24.85 19.30 -1.05
C ALA A 16 24.68 19.52 -2.56
N ALA A 17 23.77 20.42 -2.94
CA ALA A 17 23.73 21.00 -4.26
C ALA A 17 24.14 22.48 -4.14
N VAL A 18 25.23 22.82 -4.79
CA VAL A 18 25.64 24.23 -5.00
C VAL A 18 24.60 24.86 -5.93
N GLY A 19 23.70 25.65 -5.37
CA GLY A 19 22.68 26.39 -6.08
C GLY A 19 22.60 27.80 -5.52
N LEU A 20 22.67 28.78 -6.39
CA LEU A 20 22.60 30.22 -6.20
C LEU A 20 21.77 30.62 -4.96
N ALA A 21 22.47 31.30 -4.02
CA ALA A 21 21.87 31.84 -2.82
C ALA A 21 20.77 32.84 -3.18
N ARG A 22 19.52 32.46 -2.99
CA ARG A 22 18.43 33.42 -2.81
C ARG A 22 18.63 34.08 -1.45
N PRO A 23 18.29 35.38 -1.28
CA PRO A 23 18.47 36.03 -0.01
C PRO A 23 17.68 35.26 1.06
N ALA A 24 18.42 34.60 1.92
CA ALA A 24 17.85 34.05 3.15
C ALA A 24 17.29 35.26 3.91
N HIS A 25 15.98 35.27 4.14
CA HIS A 25 15.41 36.19 5.12
C HIS A 25 16.02 35.81 6.46
N ALA A 26 16.97 36.63 6.90
CA ALA A 26 17.79 36.38 8.08
C ALA A 26 16.88 36.03 9.26
N ALA A 27 17.15 34.87 9.85
CA ALA A 27 16.75 34.45 11.19
C ALA A 27 15.28 34.65 11.56
N ALA A 28 14.34 34.20 10.75
CA ALA A 28 13.03 33.83 11.25
C ALA A 28 13.16 32.51 12.00
N ALA A 29 12.72 32.44 13.28
CA ALA A 29 12.70 31.19 14.03
C ALA A 29 11.86 30.09 13.36
N TYR A 30 11.09 30.45 12.34
CA TYR A 30 10.20 29.58 11.57
C TYR A 30 10.19 30.01 10.10
N PRO A 31 10.78 29.24 9.17
CA PRO A 31 10.70 29.49 7.74
C PRO A 31 9.27 29.61 7.23
N TYR A 32 9.05 30.50 6.29
CA TYR A 32 7.78 30.68 5.59
C TYR A 32 8.02 31.02 4.12
N PHE A 33 7.07 30.70 3.28
CA PHE A 33 7.08 30.96 1.85
C PHE A 33 5.71 31.47 1.39
N ASN A 34 5.71 32.38 0.46
CA ASN A 34 4.49 32.95 -0.13
C ASN A 34 4.66 33.12 -1.64
N ARG A 35 3.61 32.85 -2.38
CA ARG A 35 3.53 33.12 -3.81
C ARG A 35 2.16 33.70 -4.16
N ARG A 36 2.15 34.78 -4.93
CA ARG A 36 0.92 35.42 -5.43
C ARG A 36 -0.14 35.65 -4.35
N VAL A 37 0.30 36.02 -3.17
CA VAL A 37 -0.57 36.49 -2.08
C VAL A 37 -0.61 38.03 -2.08
N PRO A 38 -1.64 38.65 -1.48
CA PRO A 38 -1.67 40.12 -1.33
C PRO A 38 -0.39 40.65 -0.67
N ASP A 39 0.19 41.74 -1.21
CA ASP A 39 1.43 42.33 -0.69
C ASP A 39 1.39 42.64 0.80
N ALA A 40 0.25 43.12 1.29
CA ALA A 40 0.03 43.36 2.72
C ALA A 40 0.11 42.06 3.53
N ALA A 41 -0.37 40.92 3.01
CA ALA A 41 -0.25 39.62 3.66
C ALA A 41 1.20 39.15 3.68
N HIS A 42 1.91 39.30 2.55
CA HIS A 42 3.34 38.97 2.44
C HIS A 42 4.18 39.78 3.46
N THR A 43 3.96 41.09 3.53
CA THR A 43 4.67 41.98 4.47
C THR A 43 4.40 41.55 5.92
N LYS A 44 3.13 41.34 6.28
CA LYS A 44 2.78 40.93 7.64
C LYS A 44 3.25 39.54 8.01
N MET A 45 3.35 38.62 7.06
CA MET A 45 3.96 37.32 7.27
C MET A 45 5.43 37.49 7.66
N GLY A 46 6.20 38.35 6.97
CA GLY A 46 7.59 38.68 7.32
C GLY A 46 7.76 39.20 8.74
N GLU A 47 6.81 40.02 9.22
CA GLU A 47 6.81 40.56 10.58
C GLU A 47 6.43 39.51 11.64
N LEU A 48 5.47 38.65 11.34
CA LEU A 48 4.80 37.79 12.33
C LEU A 48 5.36 36.36 12.37
N ALA A 49 5.97 35.85 11.31
CA ALA A 49 6.42 34.45 11.23
C ALA A 49 7.38 34.06 12.38
N ARG A 50 8.22 35.00 12.84
CA ARG A 50 9.14 34.77 13.98
C ARG A 50 8.45 34.44 15.30
N TYR A 51 7.16 34.71 15.45
CA TYR A 51 6.36 34.36 16.62
C TYR A 51 5.62 33.05 16.47
N GLY A 52 5.79 32.36 15.33
CA GLY A 52 5.13 31.12 14.98
C GLY A 52 3.65 31.35 14.61
N ILE A 53 3.31 31.16 13.35
CA ILE A 53 1.94 31.28 12.85
C ILE A 53 1.11 30.10 13.37
N ALA A 54 0.06 30.37 14.12
CA ALA A 54 -0.92 29.38 14.57
C ALA A 54 -1.93 29.05 13.48
N THR A 55 -2.44 30.10 12.80
CA THR A 55 -3.38 29.94 11.68
C THR A 55 -3.21 31.08 10.69
N PHE A 56 -3.32 30.75 9.41
CA PHE A 56 -3.41 31.68 8.29
C PHE A 56 -4.49 31.20 7.34
N ALA A 57 -5.42 32.06 6.98
CA ALA A 57 -6.53 31.74 6.10
C ALA A 57 -6.87 32.89 5.16
N PHE A 58 -7.34 32.54 3.96
CA PHE A 58 -7.93 33.48 3.00
C PHE A 58 -9.45 33.44 3.04
N THR A 59 -10.10 34.57 2.86
CA THR A 59 -11.52 34.65 2.53
C THR A 59 -11.73 34.36 1.04
N PRO A 60 -12.94 33.95 0.59
CA PRO A 60 -13.23 33.76 -0.83
C PRO A 60 -13.04 35.01 -1.70
N SER A 61 -13.09 36.21 -1.10
CA SER A 61 -12.82 37.50 -1.75
C SER A 61 -11.36 37.97 -1.63
N ASN A 62 -10.43 37.06 -1.37
CA ASN A 62 -9.00 37.34 -1.20
C ASN A 62 -8.64 38.26 -0.02
N GLY A 63 -9.53 38.43 0.95
CA GLY A 63 -9.14 38.89 2.28
C GLY A 63 -8.32 37.83 3.01
N TRP A 64 -7.64 38.23 4.07
CA TRP A 64 -6.77 37.29 4.79
C TRP A 64 -6.72 37.60 6.29
N VAL A 65 -6.40 36.59 7.09
CA VAL A 65 -6.16 36.70 8.53
C VAL A 65 -4.99 35.80 8.94
N MET A 66 -4.13 36.34 9.80
CA MET A 66 -3.03 35.62 10.46
C MET A 66 -3.17 35.77 11.96
N VAL A 67 -2.89 34.70 12.69
CA VAL A 67 -2.77 34.72 14.15
C VAL A 67 -1.52 33.94 14.55
N THR A 68 -0.72 34.50 15.44
CA THR A 68 0.47 33.84 16.00
C THR A 68 0.13 33.06 17.26
N ARG A 69 1.06 32.22 17.71
CA ARG A 69 0.88 31.41 18.93
C ARG A 69 0.82 32.23 20.21
N ASP A 70 1.46 33.40 20.22
CA ASP A 70 1.44 34.33 21.34
C ASP A 70 0.27 35.34 21.26
N GLY A 71 -0.67 35.16 20.29
CA GLY A 71 -1.88 35.94 20.17
C GLY A 71 -1.75 37.25 19.36
N ARG A 72 -0.62 37.51 18.69
CA ARG A 72 -0.52 38.61 17.73
C ARG A 72 -1.34 38.27 16.50
N TYR A 73 -1.83 39.27 15.81
CA TYR A 73 -2.68 39.07 14.63
C TYR A 73 -2.54 40.18 13.61
N ALA A 74 -2.88 39.87 12.39
CA ALA A 74 -3.10 40.81 11.30
C ALA A 74 -4.19 40.29 10.39
N ALA A 75 -4.98 41.18 9.83
CA ALA A 75 -6.06 40.83 8.89
C ALA A 75 -6.38 42.00 7.97
N ALA A 76 -6.86 41.68 6.77
CA ALA A 76 -7.44 42.63 5.83
C ALA A 76 -8.53 41.95 5.01
N GLY A 77 -9.64 42.67 4.69
CA GLY A 77 -10.72 42.16 3.86
C GLY A 77 -11.49 40.96 4.47
N VAL A 78 -11.44 40.78 5.79
CA VAL A 78 -12.25 39.76 6.48
C VAL A 78 -13.59 40.36 6.95
N PRO A 79 -14.67 39.56 7.13
CA PRO A 79 -15.92 40.05 7.67
C PRO A 79 -15.72 40.77 9.01
N SER A 80 -16.32 41.96 9.16
CA SER A 80 -16.11 42.81 10.34
C SER A 80 -16.49 42.11 11.66
N GLU A 81 -17.53 41.30 11.66
CA GLU A 81 -17.95 40.53 12.83
C GLU A 81 -16.94 39.42 13.18
N CYS A 82 -16.39 38.72 12.17
CA CYS A 82 -15.30 37.77 12.37
C CYS A 82 -14.11 38.45 13.05
N PHE A 83 -13.72 39.62 12.55
CA PHE A 83 -12.59 40.34 13.09
C PHE A 83 -12.84 40.89 14.51
N ALA A 84 -14.04 41.33 14.78
CA ALA A 84 -14.44 41.76 16.12
C ALA A 84 -14.41 40.60 17.13
N GLU A 85 -14.96 39.45 16.76
CA GLU A 85 -14.93 38.25 17.61
C GLU A 85 -13.52 37.71 17.82
N LEU A 86 -12.69 37.69 16.76
CA LEU A 86 -11.27 37.30 16.88
C LEU A 86 -10.55 38.19 17.91
N LYS A 87 -10.71 39.51 17.83
CA LYS A 87 -10.09 40.44 18.81
C LYS A 87 -10.60 40.19 20.24
N LYS A 88 -11.86 39.95 20.40
CA LYS A 88 -12.48 39.64 21.72
C LYS A 88 -11.89 38.35 22.31
N LEU A 89 -11.77 37.26 21.51
CA LEU A 89 -11.19 36.01 21.93
C LEU A 89 -9.74 36.17 22.34
N LEU A 90 -8.94 36.87 21.53
CA LEU A 90 -7.51 37.11 21.81
C LEU A 90 -7.33 37.99 23.05
N ALA A 91 -8.16 39.05 23.23
CA ALA A 91 -8.13 39.89 24.42
C ALA A 91 -8.52 39.14 25.68
N ALA A 92 -9.36 38.10 25.57
CA ALA A 92 -9.69 37.16 26.64
C ALA A 92 -8.59 36.08 26.89
N GLY A 93 -7.43 36.17 26.23
CA GLY A 93 -6.33 35.23 26.38
C GLY A 93 -6.57 33.86 25.76
N ARG A 94 -7.54 33.73 24.86
CA ARG A 94 -7.82 32.45 24.18
C ARG A 94 -6.76 32.13 23.13
N LYS A 95 -6.37 30.87 23.06
CA LYS A 95 -5.47 30.38 22.00
C LYS A 95 -6.28 30.01 20.78
N VAL A 96 -6.15 30.79 19.70
CA VAL A 96 -6.82 30.53 18.43
C VAL A 96 -6.09 29.43 17.68
N HIS A 97 -6.80 28.35 17.33
CA HIS A 97 -6.25 27.22 16.58
C HIS A 97 -6.50 27.33 15.07
N CYS A 98 -7.70 27.77 14.69
CA CYS A 98 -8.09 27.90 13.29
C CYS A 98 -9.07 29.05 13.10
N VAL A 99 -8.90 29.77 11.98
CA VAL A 99 -9.92 30.60 11.38
C VAL A 99 -10.20 30.04 10.01
N ALA A 100 -11.48 29.81 9.68
CA ALA A 100 -11.87 29.20 8.41
C ALA A 100 -13.07 29.94 7.80
N PHE A 101 -13.08 30.01 6.47
CA PHE A 101 -14.11 30.69 5.70
C PHE A 101 -14.74 29.72 4.69
N PRO A 102 -16.07 29.49 4.74
CA PRO A 102 -16.78 28.79 3.67
C PRO A 102 -16.64 29.49 2.32
N PRO A 103 -16.61 28.76 1.20
CA PRO A 103 -16.33 29.32 -0.13
C PRO A 103 -17.44 30.19 -0.70
N GLU A 104 -18.66 30.12 -0.15
CA GLU A 104 -19.79 30.96 -0.55
C GLU A 104 -19.58 32.44 -0.21
N GLY A 105 -18.59 32.77 0.59
CA GLY A 105 -18.25 34.15 0.94
C GLY A 105 -19.26 34.83 1.87
N GLY A 106 -19.30 36.16 1.82
CA GLY A 106 -20.16 36.97 2.70
C GLY A 106 -19.74 36.88 4.17
N ASN A 107 -20.71 37.01 5.09
CA ASN A 107 -20.44 36.93 6.53
C ASN A 107 -20.53 35.49 7.04
N ARG A 108 -19.64 34.61 6.49
CA ARG A 108 -19.54 33.20 6.85
C ARG A 108 -18.14 32.91 7.38
N TRP A 109 -18.04 32.42 8.60
CA TRP A 109 -16.75 32.17 9.24
C TRP A 109 -16.89 31.25 10.45
N LEU A 110 -15.76 30.64 10.83
CA LEU A 110 -15.63 29.81 12.02
C LEU A 110 -14.27 30.07 12.67
N ILE A 111 -14.23 30.20 13.99
CA ILE A 111 -13.01 30.33 14.79
C ILE A 111 -13.02 29.25 15.86
N THR A 112 -11.97 28.42 15.91
CA THR A 112 -11.75 27.44 16.99
C THR A 112 -10.64 27.94 17.92
N THR A 113 -10.82 27.65 19.20
CA THR A 113 -9.87 28.02 20.26
C THR A 113 -9.53 26.81 21.13
N ASP A 114 -8.70 27.02 22.14
CA ASP A 114 -8.40 26.04 23.16
C ASP A 114 -9.62 25.60 24.00
N THR A 115 -10.70 26.39 24.01
CA THR A 115 -11.87 26.16 24.87
C THR A 115 -13.20 26.03 24.13
N GLY A 116 -13.26 26.30 22.85
CA GLY A 116 -14.54 26.26 22.14
C GLY A 116 -14.48 26.78 20.72
N VAL A 117 -15.66 26.97 20.15
CA VAL A 117 -15.89 27.46 18.79
C VAL A 117 -16.85 28.60 18.77
N THR A 118 -16.60 29.60 17.93
CA THR A 118 -17.52 30.62 17.51
C THR A 118 -17.66 30.60 16.00
N ALA A 119 -18.86 30.64 15.47
CA ALA A 119 -19.10 30.56 14.03
C ALA A 119 -20.33 31.39 13.62
N ARG A 120 -20.38 31.75 12.33
CA ARG A 120 -21.51 32.40 11.70
C ARG A 120 -21.76 31.82 10.31
N ASN A 121 -23.03 31.45 10.07
CA ASN A 121 -23.51 30.98 8.78
C ASN A 121 -22.68 29.86 8.13
N VAL A 122 -22.07 28.97 8.93
CA VAL A 122 -21.39 27.75 8.45
C VAL A 122 -22.40 26.61 8.35
N PRO A 123 -22.13 25.55 7.60
CA PRO A 123 -23.00 24.37 7.57
C PRO A 123 -23.28 23.85 8.99
N GLU A 124 -24.55 23.70 9.32
CA GLU A 124 -24.97 23.32 10.68
C GLU A 124 -24.37 22.03 11.17
N GLU A 125 -24.28 21.02 10.31
CA GLU A 125 -23.64 19.74 10.67
C GLU A 125 -22.15 19.89 10.99
N CYS A 126 -21.42 20.77 10.28
CA CYS A 126 -20.05 21.10 10.60
C CYS A 126 -19.95 21.72 12.00
N TYR A 127 -20.80 22.70 12.29
CA TYR A 127 -20.83 23.37 13.58
C TYR A 127 -21.14 22.39 14.72
N GLN A 128 -22.17 21.57 14.56
CA GLN A 128 -22.52 20.55 15.55
C GLN A 128 -21.41 19.52 15.74
N ARG A 129 -20.70 19.14 14.68
CA ARG A 129 -19.53 18.26 14.79
C ARG A 129 -18.41 18.90 15.60
N VAL A 130 -18.09 20.16 15.37
CA VAL A 130 -17.07 20.89 16.15
C VAL A 130 -17.49 20.98 17.63
N LEU A 131 -18.75 21.30 17.91
CA LEU A 131 -19.27 21.32 19.29
C LEU A 131 -19.17 19.96 19.98
N ALA A 132 -19.42 18.87 19.24
CA ALA A 132 -19.30 17.50 19.78
C ALA A 132 -17.88 17.19 20.25
N TYR A 133 -16.84 17.66 19.54
CA TYR A 133 -15.45 17.53 19.98
C TYR A 133 -15.21 18.21 21.32
N TYR A 134 -15.63 19.45 21.47
CA TYR A 134 -15.45 20.18 22.75
C TYR A 134 -16.26 19.56 23.89
N LYS A 135 -17.48 19.08 23.64
CA LYS A 135 -18.29 18.34 24.63
C LYS A 135 -17.60 17.03 25.06
N ALA A 136 -16.84 16.40 24.17
CA ALA A 136 -16.06 15.21 24.47
C ALA A 136 -14.68 15.52 25.09
N GLY A 137 -14.40 16.77 25.48
CA GLY A 137 -13.11 17.19 26.05
C GLY A 137 -11.95 17.20 25.05
N GLN A 138 -12.25 17.23 23.76
CA GLN A 138 -11.26 17.32 22.69
C GLN A 138 -11.20 18.73 22.11
N GLN A 139 -10.05 19.10 21.57
CA GLN A 139 -9.90 20.37 20.84
C GLN A 139 -9.98 20.12 19.33
N VAL A 140 -10.51 21.11 18.60
CA VAL A 140 -10.45 21.15 17.14
C VAL A 140 -9.29 22.04 16.72
N VAL A 141 -8.35 21.45 16.01
CA VAL A 141 -7.10 22.12 15.59
C VAL A 141 -7.19 22.72 14.20
N HIS A 142 -8.13 22.22 13.36
CA HIS A 142 -8.32 22.76 12.02
C HIS A 142 -9.72 22.44 11.50
N VAL A 143 -10.26 23.37 10.71
CA VAL A 143 -11.49 23.20 9.92
C VAL A 143 -11.20 23.70 8.51
N ALA A 144 -11.62 22.95 7.50
CA ALA A 144 -11.48 23.34 6.10
C ALA A 144 -12.79 23.14 5.34
N PHE A 145 -13.01 24.01 4.36
CA PHE A 145 -14.15 23.96 3.45
C PHE A 145 -13.63 23.83 2.01
N PRO A 146 -13.99 22.75 1.27
CA PRO A 146 -13.64 22.63 -0.14
C PRO A 146 -14.26 23.76 -0.99
N PRO A 147 -13.57 24.22 -2.05
CA PRO A 147 -14.05 25.31 -2.92
C PRO A 147 -15.39 25.04 -3.62
N ALA A 148 -15.75 23.76 -3.77
CA ALA A 148 -17.02 23.36 -4.37
C ALA A 148 -18.27 23.74 -3.55
N GLY A 149 -18.07 24.24 -2.32
CA GLY A 149 -19.15 24.75 -1.48
C GLY A 149 -20.15 23.70 -0.99
N GLY A 150 -21.30 24.20 -0.53
CA GLY A 150 -22.37 23.38 0.01
C GLY A 150 -22.02 22.76 1.37
N ASN A 151 -22.63 21.62 1.70
CA ASN A 151 -22.38 20.92 2.97
C ASN A 151 -21.14 20.02 2.91
N ARG A 152 -19.98 20.61 2.51
CA ARG A 152 -18.70 19.95 2.38
C ARG A 152 -17.69 20.55 3.34
N TRP A 153 -17.07 19.70 4.16
CA TRP A 153 -16.16 20.18 5.20
C TRP A 153 -15.27 19.07 5.75
N VAL A 154 -14.18 19.48 6.39
CA VAL A 154 -13.30 18.63 7.20
C VAL A 154 -13.14 19.28 8.56
N VAL A 155 -13.23 18.49 9.63
CA VAL A 155 -12.93 18.89 11.01
C VAL A 155 -11.83 18.01 11.53
N VAL A 156 -10.71 18.60 11.91
CA VAL A 156 -9.53 17.92 12.46
C VAL A 156 -9.48 18.15 13.95
N GLY A 157 -9.70 17.11 14.73
CA GLY A 157 -9.55 17.11 16.19
C GLY A 157 -8.15 16.71 16.64
N THR A 158 -7.95 16.69 17.95
CA THR A 158 -6.68 16.26 18.56
C THR A 158 -6.44 14.75 18.48
N LYS A 159 -7.50 13.95 18.33
CA LYS A 159 -7.44 12.48 18.31
C LYS A 159 -7.90 11.85 16.99
N ASP A 160 -8.84 12.49 16.31
CA ASP A 160 -9.49 11.98 15.11
C ASP A 160 -9.85 13.09 14.13
N THR A 161 -10.36 12.71 12.97
CA THR A 161 -10.75 13.64 11.90
C THR A 161 -12.07 13.18 11.30
N PHE A 162 -12.96 14.14 11.08
CA PHE A 162 -14.25 13.93 10.43
C PHE A 162 -14.37 14.77 9.16
N SER A 163 -15.02 14.21 8.14
CA SER A 163 -15.26 14.93 6.88
C SER A 163 -16.61 14.60 6.28
N ARG A 164 -17.10 15.49 5.42
CA ARG A 164 -18.32 15.30 4.63
C ARG A 164 -18.15 15.86 3.23
N GLY A 165 -18.51 15.07 2.22
CA GLY A 165 -18.59 15.49 0.82
C GLY A 165 -17.27 15.93 0.20
N ILE A 166 -16.13 15.48 0.72
CA ILE A 166 -14.82 15.75 0.15
C ILE A 166 -14.48 14.71 -0.92
N ASP A 167 -13.42 14.97 -1.66
CA ASP A 167 -12.84 14.05 -2.64
C ASP A 167 -12.53 12.69 -1.99
N ASP A 168 -12.92 11.59 -2.65
CA ASP A 168 -12.77 10.24 -2.11
C ASP A 168 -11.31 9.86 -1.84
N GLU A 169 -10.37 10.31 -2.69
CA GLU A 169 -8.94 10.03 -2.48
C GLU A 169 -8.40 10.79 -1.25
N CYS A 170 -8.82 12.06 -1.08
CA CYS A 170 -8.50 12.82 0.12
C CYS A 170 -9.03 12.10 1.37
N TYR A 171 -10.28 11.62 1.32
CA TYR A 171 -10.88 10.87 2.41
C TYR A 171 -10.12 9.59 2.73
N GLN A 172 -9.76 8.79 1.71
CA GLN A 172 -8.99 7.56 1.90
C GLN A 172 -7.58 7.86 2.45
N MET A 173 -6.92 8.92 1.97
CA MET A 173 -5.63 9.35 2.49
C MET A 173 -5.72 9.69 3.99
N MET A 174 -6.69 10.48 4.39
CA MET A 174 -6.93 10.83 5.80
C MET A 174 -7.19 9.57 6.65
N ARG A 175 -7.99 8.63 6.13
CA ARG A 175 -8.30 7.38 6.80
C ARG A 175 -7.06 6.50 6.99
N ASN A 176 -6.23 6.37 5.94
CA ASN A 176 -4.99 5.60 5.99
C ASN A 176 -4.01 6.17 7.03
N LEU A 177 -3.82 7.49 7.05
CA LEU A 177 -2.99 8.17 8.05
C LEU A 177 -3.49 7.90 9.47
N THR A 178 -4.78 8.05 9.71
CA THR A 178 -5.39 7.84 11.03
C THR A 178 -5.29 6.38 11.47
N GLN A 179 -5.56 5.42 10.58
CA GLN A 179 -5.43 3.99 10.86
C GLN A 179 -3.96 3.59 11.09
N GLY A 180 -3.02 4.26 10.43
CA GLY A 180 -1.58 4.13 10.66
C GLY A 180 -1.08 4.80 11.95
N GLY A 181 -1.98 5.37 12.78
CA GLY A 181 -1.64 6.06 14.01
C GLY A 181 -1.05 7.47 13.79
N ARG A 182 -1.14 8.00 12.58
CA ARG A 182 -0.67 9.36 12.24
C ARG A 182 -1.72 10.40 12.63
N ARG A 183 -1.28 11.44 13.30
CA ARG A 183 -2.16 12.55 13.65
C ARG A 183 -2.17 13.59 12.54
N ILE A 184 -3.31 13.74 11.86
CA ILE A 184 -3.54 14.82 10.90
C ILE A 184 -3.57 16.16 11.64
N THR A 185 -2.91 17.16 11.09
CA THR A 185 -2.84 18.52 11.66
C THR A 185 -3.55 19.53 10.78
N ARG A 186 -3.58 19.33 9.46
CA ARG A 186 -4.23 20.21 8.48
C ARG A 186 -4.78 19.40 7.31
N VAL A 187 -5.89 19.87 6.78
CA VAL A 187 -6.40 19.46 5.47
C VAL A 187 -6.83 20.74 4.76
N VAL A 188 -6.32 21.00 3.58
CA VAL A 188 -6.61 22.23 2.83
C VAL A 188 -6.88 21.93 1.37
N PHE A 189 -7.66 22.80 0.75
CA PHE A 189 -8.15 22.63 -0.62
C PHE A 189 -7.83 23.88 -1.45
N PRO A 190 -6.99 23.75 -2.52
CA PRO A 190 -6.78 24.82 -3.49
C PRO A 190 -8.08 25.15 -4.25
N TYR A 191 -8.25 26.41 -4.62
CA TYR A 191 -9.38 26.82 -5.47
C TYR A 191 -9.28 26.28 -6.90
N THR A 192 -8.09 25.88 -7.33
CA THR A 192 -7.84 25.23 -8.63
C THR A 192 -8.19 23.76 -8.67
N GLY A 193 -8.69 23.22 -7.57
CA GLY A 193 -8.92 21.79 -7.37
C GLY A 193 -7.70 21.08 -6.75
N GLY A 194 -7.93 19.91 -6.17
CA GLY A 194 -6.93 19.16 -5.43
C GLY A 194 -7.02 19.32 -3.92
N TRP A 195 -6.01 18.84 -3.20
CA TRP A 195 -5.96 18.85 -1.74
C TRP A 195 -4.54 18.69 -1.21
N ALA A 196 -4.33 19.11 0.04
CA ALA A 196 -3.16 18.76 0.82
C ALA A 196 -3.59 18.29 2.21
N VAL A 197 -3.09 17.14 2.63
CA VAL A 197 -3.25 16.57 3.97
C VAL A 197 -1.89 16.61 4.66
N VAL A 198 -1.80 17.31 5.78
CA VAL A 198 -0.58 17.42 6.58
C VAL A 198 -0.78 16.64 7.87
N ALA A 199 0.11 15.71 8.14
CA ALA A 199 0.26 15.03 9.42
C ALA A 199 1.45 15.61 10.18
N GLN A 200 1.75 15.11 11.39
CA GLN A 200 2.80 15.67 12.25
C GLN A 200 4.17 15.77 11.56
N ASP A 201 4.45 14.85 10.69
CA ASP A 201 5.79 14.57 10.18
C ASP A 201 5.81 14.23 8.68
N GLU A 202 4.64 14.24 8.04
CA GLU A 202 4.49 13.96 6.62
C GLU A 202 3.34 14.78 6.03
N PHE A 203 3.32 14.88 4.72
CA PHE A 203 2.22 15.49 4.00
C PHE A 203 1.97 14.75 2.69
N HIS A 204 0.71 14.78 2.27
CA HIS A 204 0.25 14.18 1.02
C HIS A 204 -0.53 15.22 0.24
N VAL A 205 -0.28 15.33 -1.05
CA VAL A 205 -0.86 16.39 -1.87
C VAL A 205 -1.34 15.88 -3.22
N ARG A 206 -2.38 16.53 -3.74
CA ARG A 206 -2.87 16.30 -5.10
C ARG A 206 -3.28 17.62 -5.72
N GLY A 207 -2.81 17.88 -6.97
CA GLY A 207 -3.25 19.04 -7.76
C GLY A 207 -2.94 20.39 -7.14
N ILE A 208 -1.92 20.50 -6.28
CA ILE A 208 -1.40 21.77 -5.79
C ILE A 208 -0.33 22.32 -6.76
N ASP A 209 0.01 23.59 -6.61
CA ASP A 209 1.07 24.24 -7.37
C ASP A 209 2.44 23.56 -7.17
N ASP A 210 3.17 23.33 -8.27
CA ASP A 210 4.47 22.62 -8.24
C ASP A 210 5.51 23.32 -7.35
N GLU A 211 5.49 24.66 -7.30
CA GLU A 211 6.43 25.42 -6.47
C GLU A 211 6.05 25.35 -4.99
N CYS A 212 4.75 25.38 -4.67
CA CYS A 212 4.27 25.13 -3.32
C CYS A 212 4.72 23.77 -2.80
N PHE A 213 4.54 22.75 -3.63
CA PHE A 213 4.98 21.41 -3.33
C PHE A 213 6.50 21.32 -3.11
N LYS A 214 7.29 21.98 -3.99
CA LYS A 214 8.75 22.04 -3.83
C LYS A 214 9.16 22.65 -2.50
N GLU A 215 8.55 23.78 -2.11
CA GLU A 215 8.87 24.44 -0.84
C GLU A 215 8.44 23.61 0.39
N MET A 216 7.34 22.87 0.30
CA MET A 216 6.95 21.89 1.35
C MET A 216 8.04 20.84 1.53
N ASN A 217 8.60 20.34 0.42
CA ASN A 217 9.68 19.37 0.45
C ASN A 217 10.98 19.92 1.01
N ASP A 218 11.34 21.12 0.60
CA ASP A 218 12.55 21.80 1.07
C ASP A 218 12.48 22.06 2.58
N LEU A 219 11.30 22.43 3.11
CA LEU A 219 11.06 22.53 4.56
C LEU A 219 11.26 21.17 5.25
N ALA A 220 10.62 20.12 4.74
CA ALA A 220 10.73 18.79 5.32
C ALA A 220 12.16 18.25 5.27
N ALA A 221 12.86 18.45 4.14
CA ALA A 221 14.27 18.07 3.99
C ALA A 221 15.19 18.85 4.95
N GLY A 222 14.83 20.10 5.28
CA GLY A 222 15.51 20.92 6.29
C GLY A 222 15.17 20.56 7.74
N GLY A 223 14.35 19.54 7.97
CA GLY A 223 13.91 19.11 9.30
C GLY A 223 12.82 20.01 9.92
N TRP A 224 12.11 20.78 9.09
CA TRP A 224 11.01 21.63 9.55
C TRP A 224 9.66 20.94 9.35
N GLU A 225 8.79 21.05 10.34
CA GLU A 225 7.40 20.60 10.22
C GLU A 225 6.62 21.61 9.35
N VAL A 226 5.97 21.13 8.28
CA VAL A 226 4.95 21.91 7.58
C VAL A 226 3.77 22.10 8.53
N HIS A 227 3.54 23.34 8.97
CA HIS A 227 2.53 23.59 10.02
C HIS A 227 1.25 24.19 9.48
N ASN A 228 1.35 25.18 8.61
CA ASN A 228 0.21 25.83 8.01
C ASN A 228 0.43 26.01 6.52
N ILE A 229 -0.61 25.70 5.76
CA ILE A 229 -0.68 25.98 4.33
C ILE A 229 -2.05 26.57 4.05
N ALA A 230 -2.11 27.63 3.23
CA ALA A 230 -3.35 28.26 2.82
C ALA A 230 -3.25 28.65 1.34
N PHE A 231 -4.33 28.40 0.60
CA PHE A 231 -4.43 28.74 -0.82
C PHE A 231 -5.29 29.98 -1.02
N SER A 232 -4.79 30.90 -1.83
CA SER A 232 -5.52 32.09 -2.25
C SER A 232 -6.68 31.70 -3.19
N PRO A 233 -7.83 32.36 -3.10
CA PRO A 233 -8.92 32.16 -4.05
C PRO A 233 -8.63 32.75 -5.43
N VAL A 234 -7.59 33.58 -5.55
CA VAL A 234 -7.20 34.26 -6.80
C VAL A 234 -5.95 33.61 -7.36
N GLY A 235 -6.10 33.01 -8.53
CA GLY A 235 -5.02 32.31 -9.21
C GLY A 235 -4.55 31.05 -8.47
N ASP A 236 -3.25 30.78 -8.55
CA ASP A 236 -2.54 29.69 -7.89
C ASP A 236 -1.67 30.19 -6.70
N GLY A 237 -2.14 31.25 -6.01
CA GLY A 237 -1.45 31.83 -4.87
C GLY A 237 -1.52 30.94 -3.63
N TRP A 238 -0.45 30.92 -2.84
CA TRP A 238 -0.38 30.14 -1.62
C TRP A 238 0.55 30.76 -0.58
N SER A 239 0.35 30.36 0.66
CA SER A 239 1.20 30.67 1.80
C SER A 239 1.52 29.40 2.58
N LEU A 240 2.77 29.22 2.94
CA LEU A 240 3.30 28.06 3.63
C LEU A 240 4.09 28.53 4.85
N CYS A 241 3.83 27.95 6.01
CA CYS A 241 4.54 28.27 7.25
C CYS A 241 5.01 26.99 7.93
N SER A 242 6.23 27.04 8.46
CA SER A 242 6.78 25.95 9.25
C SER A 242 6.56 26.15 10.76
N ARG A 243 6.78 25.07 11.50
CA ARG A 243 6.80 25.06 12.96
C ARG A 243 7.97 24.24 13.46
N GLY A 244 8.88 24.86 14.26
CA GLY A 244 9.96 24.14 14.95
C GLY A 244 10.80 23.27 14.02
N GLN A 245 11.93 22.81 14.45
CA GLN A 245 12.49 21.61 13.82
C GLN A 245 11.51 20.47 14.08
N ALA A 246 11.21 19.67 13.06
CA ALA A 246 10.48 18.43 13.27
C ALA A 246 11.15 17.72 14.44
N PRO A 247 10.44 17.36 15.52
CA PRO A 247 11.05 16.62 16.59
C PRO A 247 11.72 15.41 15.94
N ALA A 248 12.98 15.13 16.32
CA ALA A 248 13.61 13.86 15.96
C ALA A 248 12.65 12.79 16.43
N LEU A 249 11.90 12.22 15.50
CA LEU A 249 10.90 11.20 15.82
C LEU A 249 11.63 10.07 16.49
N PRO A 250 11.07 9.51 17.58
CA PRO A 250 11.53 8.23 18.06
C PRO A 250 11.56 7.32 16.85
N ALA A 251 12.63 6.59 16.68
CA ALA A 251 12.99 5.82 15.50
C ALA A 251 11.80 4.97 15.02
N ASP A 252 10.90 5.60 14.26
CA ASP A 252 9.72 4.97 13.69
C ASP A 252 10.20 3.99 12.61
N PRO A 253 9.97 2.70 12.78
CA PRO A 253 10.41 1.70 11.83
C PRO A 253 9.87 1.92 10.43
N VAL A 254 8.65 2.47 10.28
CA VAL A 254 8.05 2.79 8.98
C VAL A 254 8.92 3.81 8.26
N ARG A 255 9.25 4.93 8.90
CA ARG A 255 10.11 5.98 8.34
C ARG A 255 11.53 5.52 8.08
N LYS A 256 12.08 4.67 8.97
CA LYS A 256 13.39 4.10 8.70
C LYS A 256 13.37 3.28 7.42
N VAL A 257 12.33 2.47 7.20
CA VAL A 257 12.17 1.74 5.94
C VAL A 257 12.01 2.72 4.77
N GLU A 258 11.10 3.70 4.88
CA GLU A 258 10.84 4.70 3.83
C GLU A 258 12.11 5.44 3.38
N ASN A 259 13.00 5.75 4.29
CA ASN A 259 14.20 6.58 4.04
C ASN A 259 15.50 5.78 3.88
N SER A 260 15.44 4.45 3.86
CA SER A 260 16.64 3.61 3.79
C SER A 260 16.69 2.65 2.60
N VAL A 261 15.82 2.84 1.61
CA VAL A 261 15.78 1.97 0.43
C VAL A 261 17.00 2.23 -0.44
N ARG A 262 18.06 1.44 -0.22
CA ARG A 262 19.36 1.58 -0.89
C ARG A 262 19.92 3.02 -0.79
N GLY A 263 19.84 3.62 0.39
CA GLY A 263 20.34 4.98 0.62
C GLY A 263 19.51 6.12 0.03
N ALA A 264 18.28 5.81 -0.40
CA ALA A 264 17.33 6.77 -0.94
C ALA A 264 15.95 6.58 -0.28
N THR A 265 15.00 7.46 -0.57
CA THR A 265 13.61 7.27 -0.17
C THR A 265 12.91 6.27 -1.08
N ILE A 266 11.88 5.61 -0.56
CA ILE A 266 11.02 4.71 -1.35
C ILE A 266 10.47 5.43 -2.59
N TRP A 267 10.12 6.72 -2.47
CA TRP A 267 9.59 7.56 -3.55
C TRP A 267 10.60 7.80 -4.67
N GLN A 268 11.88 8.05 -4.31
CA GLN A 268 12.94 8.17 -5.29
C GLN A 268 13.11 6.87 -6.05
N ARG A 269 13.14 5.73 -5.31
CA ARG A 269 13.30 4.42 -5.93
C ARG A 269 12.09 4.01 -6.78
N MET A 270 10.87 4.36 -6.38
CA MET A 270 9.67 4.17 -7.21
C MET A 270 9.80 4.90 -8.56
N ARG A 271 10.28 6.15 -8.55
CA ARG A 271 10.55 6.91 -9.79
C ARG A 271 11.65 6.26 -10.65
N ASP A 272 12.77 5.88 -10.02
CA ASP A 272 13.90 5.25 -10.72
C ASP A 272 13.50 3.95 -11.41
N TYR A 273 12.56 3.21 -10.82
CA TYR A 273 12.03 1.96 -11.36
C TYR A 273 10.76 2.10 -12.20
N GLY A 274 10.26 3.32 -12.42
CA GLY A 274 9.00 3.54 -13.14
C GLY A 274 7.83 2.78 -12.52
N THR A 275 7.79 2.67 -11.19
CA THR A 275 6.76 1.91 -10.47
C THR A 275 5.78 2.87 -9.80
N PRO A 276 4.52 2.96 -10.27
CA PRO A 276 3.56 3.94 -9.76
C PRO A 276 3.01 3.62 -8.37
N GLY A 277 2.92 2.34 -7.99
CA GLY A 277 2.31 1.92 -6.74
C GLY A 277 3.10 0.84 -6.01
N VAL A 278 3.21 0.98 -4.69
CA VAL A 278 3.84 0.05 -3.76
C VAL A 278 2.96 -0.12 -2.54
N ALA A 279 2.74 -1.34 -2.08
CA ALA A 279 2.12 -1.62 -0.80
C ALA A 279 3.06 -2.47 0.07
N ILE A 280 3.09 -2.19 1.38
CA ILE A 280 3.94 -2.89 2.36
C ILE A 280 3.11 -3.23 3.58
N ALA A 281 3.30 -4.44 4.12
CA ALA A 281 2.84 -4.80 5.46
C ALA A 281 3.97 -5.47 6.24
N VAL A 282 4.05 -5.20 7.53
CA VAL A 282 5.01 -5.81 8.45
C VAL A 282 4.26 -6.46 9.61
N VAL A 283 4.64 -7.70 9.90
CA VAL A 283 4.12 -8.51 11.01
C VAL A 283 5.14 -8.53 12.14
N ILE A 284 4.68 -8.30 13.38
CA ILE A 284 5.47 -8.41 14.60
C ILE A 284 4.57 -8.99 15.69
N GLY A 285 5.09 -9.92 16.49
CA GLY A 285 4.31 -10.56 17.54
C GLY A 285 3.07 -11.27 17.00
N ASN A 286 3.19 -11.90 15.83
CA ASN A 286 2.11 -12.63 15.14
C ASN A 286 0.87 -11.77 14.81
N ARG A 287 1.03 -10.50 14.54
CA ARG A 287 -0.01 -9.56 14.11
C ARG A 287 0.57 -8.56 13.11
N VAL A 288 -0.26 -8.02 12.24
CA VAL A 288 0.15 -6.91 11.38
C VAL A 288 0.43 -5.71 12.29
N ALA A 289 1.70 -5.32 12.38
CA ALA A 289 2.15 -4.21 13.22
C ALA A 289 1.90 -2.87 12.52
N TRP A 290 2.17 -2.83 11.23
CA TRP A 290 1.84 -1.70 10.35
C TRP A 290 1.69 -2.15 8.90
N SER A 291 0.99 -1.35 8.13
CA SER A 291 0.86 -1.49 6.69
C SER A 291 0.65 -0.13 6.06
N THR A 292 1.16 0.06 4.85
CA THR A 292 1.06 1.34 4.14
C THR A 292 1.06 1.12 2.63
N GLY A 293 0.50 2.09 1.91
CA GLY A 293 0.56 2.16 0.45
C GLY A 293 1.24 3.45 0.01
N TYR A 294 1.93 3.40 -1.12
CA TYR A 294 2.65 4.51 -1.74
C TYR A 294 2.23 4.62 -3.20
N GLY A 295 1.94 5.83 -3.64
CA GLY A 295 1.60 6.12 -5.04
C GLY A 295 0.22 5.61 -5.46
N TRP A 296 0.10 5.04 -6.66
CA TRP A 296 -1.16 4.88 -7.37
C TRP A 296 -1.38 3.46 -7.88
N LEU A 297 -2.64 3.08 -7.96
CA LEU A 297 -3.04 1.83 -8.61
C LEU A 297 -2.82 1.87 -10.13
N GLU A 298 -2.82 3.07 -10.73
CA GLU A 298 -2.54 3.28 -12.15
C GLU A 298 -1.75 4.58 -12.36
N ALA A 299 -0.75 4.58 -13.23
CA ALA A 299 -0.01 5.79 -13.60
C ALA A 299 -0.93 6.83 -14.25
N GLY A 300 -0.72 8.10 -13.93
CA GLY A 300 -1.53 9.20 -14.46
C GLY A 300 -2.74 9.55 -13.61
N GLY A 301 -2.97 8.89 -12.50
CA GLY A 301 -4.02 9.18 -11.53
C GLY A 301 -5.09 8.09 -11.46
N GLY A 302 -5.98 8.22 -10.51
CA GLY A 302 -6.97 7.22 -10.13
C GLY A 302 -6.92 7.00 -8.63
N ALA A 303 -7.21 5.79 -8.17
CA ALA A 303 -7.16 5.45 -6.75
C ALA A 303 -5.72 5.36 -6.23
N ALA A 304 -5.49 5.91 -5.04
CA ALA A 304 -4.22 5.78 -4.34
C ALA A 304 -3.98 4.33 -3.93
N THR A 305 -2.72 3.92 -3.89
CA THR A 305 -2.35 2.64 -3.30
C THR A 305 -2.53 2.69 -1.78
N HIS A 306 -3.20 1.68 -1.22
CA HIS A 306 -3.38 1.52 0.22
C HIS A 306 -3.16 0.05 0.62
N PRO A 307 -3.06 -0.28 1.93
CA PRO A 307 -2.76 -1.64 2.38
C PRO A 307 -3.75 -2.73 1.92
N GLU A 308 -4.98 -2.36 1.65
CA GLU A 308 -6.05 -3.25 1.16
C GLU A 308 -6.11 -3.31 -0.37
N SER A 309 -5.31 -2.52 -1.08
CA SER A 309 -5.26 -2.56 -2.54
C SER A 309 -4.84 -3.93 -3.04
N ALA A 310 -5.57 -4.44 -4.02
CA ALA A 310 -5.30 -5.74 -4.60
C ALA A 310 -4.36 -5.66 -5.81
N PHE A 311 -3.32 -6.47 -5.78
CA PHE A 311 -2.32 -6.63 -6.84
C PHE A 311 -2.31 -8.07 -7.34
N GLN A 312 -1.83 -8.31 -8.54
CA GLN A 312 -1.42 -9.65 -8.94
C GLN A 312 -0.20 -10.08 -8.11
N ALA A 313 -0.36 -11.14 -7.33
CA ALA A 313 0.70 -11.68 -6.49
C ALA A 313 1.60 -12.69 -7.22
N ALA A 314 1.27 -12.98 -8.47
CA ALA A 314 2.03 -13.90 -9.33
C ALA A 314 2.29 -15.25 -8.63
N SER A 315 3.54 -15.69 -8.54
CA SER A 315 3.89 -17.00 -7.98
C SER A 315 3.64 -17.16 -6.48
N ILE A 316 3.36 -16.10 -5.73
CA ILE A 316 2.82 -16.21 -4.36
C ILE A 316 1.52 -17.03 -4.36
N SER A 317 0.82 -17.09 -5.50
CA SER A 317 -0.32 -17.97 -5.74
C SER A 317 -0.06 -19.41 -5.26
N LYS A 318 1.14 -19.94 -5.52
CA LYS A 318 1.52 -21.32 -5.16
C LYS A 318 1.54 -21.51 -3.64
N ALA A 319 2.16 -20.58 -2.92
CA ALA A 319 2.25 -20.64 -1.47
C ALA A 319 0.86 -20.61 -0.81
N VAL A 320 -0.02 -19.74 -1.32
CA VAL A 320 -1.39 -19.60 -0.81
C VAL A 320 -2.25 -20.82 -1.21
N ALA A 321 -2.16 -21.30 -2.45
CA ALA A 321 -2.84 -22.49 -2.91
C ALA A 321 -2.43 -23.74 -2.14
N SER A 322 -1.16 -23.83 -1.69
CA SER A 322 -0.69 -24.96 -0.86
C SER A 322 -1.47 -25.11 0.44
N VAL A 323 -1.93 -24.02 1.04
CA VAL A 323 -2.82 -24.05 2.21
C VAL A 323 -4.14 -24.75 1.85
N GLY A 324 -4.72 -24.39 0.69
CA GLY A 324 -5.94 -25.03 0.19
C GLY A 324 -5.76 -26.52 -0.13
N VAL A 325 -4.62 -26.90 -0.72
CA VAL A 325 -4.29 -28.30 -1.00
C VAL A 325 -4.19 -29.11 0.29
N LEU A 326 -3.49 -28.59 1.30
CA LEU A 326 -3.41 -29.27 2.60
C LEU A 326 -4.77 -29.32 3.30
N ARG A 327 -5.60 -28.29 3.15
CA ARG A 327 -6.97 -28.28 3.65
C ARG A 327 -7.81 -29.38 2.99
N LEU A 328 -7.72 -29.54 1.67
CA LEU A 328 -8.39 -30.61 0.96
C LEU A 328 -7.93 -31.99 1.43
N SER A 329 -6.60 -32.20 1.51
CA SER A 329 -5.99 -33.43 2.02
C SER A 329 -6.50 -33.77 3.43
N GLN A 330 -6.51 -32.78 4.32
CA GLN A 330 -7.00 -32.93 5.69
C GLN A 330 -8.50 -33.29 5.74
N THR A 331 -9.32 -32.62 4.93
CA THR A 331 -10.79 -32.79 4.95
C THR A 331 -11.23 -34.13 4.36
N LEU A 332 -10.56 -34.57 3.29
CA LEU A 332 -10.90 -35.81 2.59
C LEU A 332 -10.05 -37.02 3.00
N GLY A 333 -9.10 -36.84 3.96
CA GLY A 333 -8.21 -37.92 4.37
C GLY A 333 -7.22 -38.34 3.27
N LEU A 334 -6.90 -37.47 2.31
CA LEU A 334 -5.99 -37.79 1.22
C LEU A 334 -4.55 -37.71 1.72
N PRO A 335 -3.76 -38.82 1.69
CA PRO A 335 -2.38 -38.78 2.11
C PRO A 335 -1.56 -37.96 1.12
N LEU A 336 -0.65 -37.11 1.61
CA LEU A 336 0.22 -36.33 0.73
C LEU A 336 1.13 -37.20 -0.14
N SER A 337 1.44 -38.43 0.30
CA SER A 337 2.13 -39.46 -0.48
C SER A 337 1.26 -40.12 -1.54
N GLY A 338 -0.03 -39.80 -1.60
CA GLY A 338 -0.97 -40.35 -2.57
C GLY A 338 -0.72 -39.87 -3.99
N ASP A 339 -0.96 -40.74 -4.96
CA ASP A 339 -0.93 -40.40 -6.39
C ASP A 339 -2.01 -39.37 -6.74
N VAL A 340 -1.65 -38.31 -7.44
CA VAL A 340 -2.62 -37.27 -7.82
C VAL A 340 -3.49 -37.70 -9.00
N ARG A 341 -3.03 -38.62 -9.86
CA ARG A 341 -3.69 -38.98 -11.13
C ARG A 341 -5.16 -39.42 -10.99
N PRO A 342 -5.56 -40.27 -10.00
CA PRO A 342 -6.96 -40.63 -9.79
C PRO A 342 -7.89 -39.48 -9.38
N HIS A 343 -7.32 -38.32 -9.08
CA HIS A 343 -8.03 -37.14 -8.57
C HIS A 343 -8.17 -36.01 -9.58
N LEU A 344 -7.70 -36.20 -10.85
CA LEU A 344 -7.68 -35.15 -11.86
C LEU A 344 -8.92 -35.12 -12.76
N GLY A 345 -9.68 -36.23 -12.87
CA GLY A 345 -10.72 -36.36 -13.90
C GLY A 345 -10.16 -36.15 -15.32
N TRP A 346 -8.86 -36.35 -15.51
CA TRP A 346 -8.12 -36.17 -16.74
C TRP A 346 -6.87 -37.07 -16.71
N THR A 347 -6.50 -37.60 -17.89
CA THR A 347 -5.35 -38.49 -18.01
C THR A 347 -4.08 -37.65 -18.12
N LEU A 348 -3.17 -37.73 -17.14
CA LEU A 348 -1.85 -37.11 -17.20
C LEU A 348 -0.96 -37.90 -18.19
N PRO A 349 -0.60 -37.31 -19.35
CA PRO A 349 0.26 -37.98 -20.31
C PRO A 349 1.68 -38.15 -19.74
N ARG A 350 2.39 -39.14 -20.26
CA ARG A 350 3.79 -39.41 -19.97
C ARG A 350 4.58 -39.45 -21.28
N ARG A 351 5.72 -38.81 -21.34
CA ARG A 351 6.62 -38.91 -22.51
C ARG A 351 7.21 -40.31 -22.58
N ALA A 352 7.43 -40.77 -23.80
CA ALA A 352 7.95 -42.12 -24.04
C ALA A 352 9.32 -42.37 -23.40
N CYS A 353 10.15 -41.35 -23.26
CA CYS A 353 11.48 -41.41 -22.62
C CYS A 353 11.43 -41.37 -21.08
N VAL A 354 10.29 -41.06 -20.47
CA VAL A 354 10.13 -41.13 -18.99
C VAL A 354 9.79 -42.55 -18.60
N PRO A 355 10.63 -43.23 -17.77
CA PRO A 355 10.34 -44.60 -17.38
C PRO A 355 9.04 -44.72 -16.59
N GLU A 356 8.48 -45.94 -16.58
CA GLU A 356 7.46 -46.26 -15.58
C GLU A 356 8.12 -46.29 -14.21
N GLY A 357 7.58 -45.51 -13.31
CA GLY A 357 8.23 -45.28 -12.03
C GLY A 357 7.28 -44.72 -10.98
N PRO A 358 7.80 -44.06 -9.97
CA PRO A 358 7.02 -43.52 -8.87
C PRO A 358 5.90 -42.56 -9.33
N ALA A 359 4.80 -42.55 -8.60
CA ALA A 359 3.67 -41.68 -8.89
C ALA A 359 4.00 -40.19 -8.68
N PRO A 360 3.40 -39.26 -9.44
CA PRO A 360 3.37 -37.85 -9.11
C PRO A 360 2.43 -37.64 -7.91
N THR A 361 2.98 -37.67 -6.70
CA THR A 361 2.20 -37.52 -5.48
C THR A 361 1.87 -36.05 -5.19
N ILE A 362 0.86 -35.81 -4.36
CA ILE A 362 0.50 -34.47 -3.88
C ILE A 362 1.72 -33.78 -3.29
N ASP A 363 2.49 -34.48 -2.43
CA ASP A 363 3.71 -33.95 -1.82
C ASP A 363 4.79 -33.58 -2.85
N ARG A 364 5.00 -34.46 -3.86
CA ARG A 364 5.97 -34.19 -4.93
C ARG A 364 5.60 -32.97 -5.76
N LEU A 365 4.30 -32.75 -6.02
CA LEU A 365 3.84 -31.55 -6.72
C LEU A 365 4.06 -30.29 -5.88
N LEU A 366 3.70 -30.31 -4.60
CA LEU A 366 3.88 -29.20 -3.65
C LEU A 366 5.36 -28.86 -3.44
N THR A 367 6.28 -29.81 -3.59
CA THR A 367 7.73 -29.66 -3.41
C THR A 367 8.50 -29.54 -4.74
N HIS A 368 7.78 -29.30 -5.85
CA HIS A 368 8.36 -29.17 -7.19
C HIS A 368 9.19 -30.37 -7.66
N ARG A 369 8.81 -31.57 -7.24
CA ARG A 369 9.42 -32.86 -7.63
C ARG A 369 8.43 -33.78 -8.34
N GLY A 370 7.33 -33.24 -8.85
CA GLY A 370 6.23 -34.03 -9.45
C GLY A 370 6.53 -34.60 -10.85
N GLY A 371 7.69 -34.32 -11.42
CA GLY A 371 8.04 -34.79 -12.77
C GLY A 371 7.33 -34.05 -13.91
N VAL A 372 6.56 -32.99 -13.61
CA VAL A 372 5.90 -32.13 -14.58
C VAL A 372 6.60 -30.78 -14.62
N ILE A 373 7.01 -30.31 -15.80
CA ILE A 373 7.72 -29.06 -15.98
C ILE A 373 6.83 -28.13 -16.77
N GLY A 374 6.58 -26.93 -16.23
CA GLY A 374 5.83 -25.89 -16.89
C GLY A 374 6.73 -25.07 -17.82
N ARG A 375 6.38 -24.97 -19.06
CA ARG A 375 7.05 -24.57 -20.29
C ARG A 375 7.97 -25.66 -20.83
N GLY A 376 7.37 -26.55 -21.59
CA GLY A 376 8.11 -27.58 -22.29
C GLY A 376 9.12 -26.99 -23.27
N SER A 377 10.27 -27.58 -23.33
CA SER A 377 11.14 -27.54 -24.49
C SER A 377 10.36 -27.94 -25.74
N THR A 378 10.54 -27.19 -26.81
CA THR A 378 9.89 -27.45 -28.09
C THR A 378 10.53 -28.61 -28.86
N SER A 379 11.63 -29.19 -28.36
CA SER A 379 12.30 -30.34 -29.00
C SER A 379 12.10 -31.63 -28.21
N PRO A 380 11.78 -32.76 -28.84
CA PRO A 380 11.64 -34.06 -28.20
C PRO A 380 12.92 -34.55 -27.53
N ALA A 381 14.09 -34.11 -27.98
CA ALA A 381 15.40 -34.51 -27.45
C ALA A 381 15.77 -33.78 -26.15
N GLU A 382 15.32 -32.53 -25.98
CA GLU A 382 15.64 -31.75 -24.78
C GLU A 382 14.77 -32.11 -23.57
N ALA A 383 13.65 -32.79 -23.78
CA ALA A 383 12.69 -33.11 -22.75
C ALA A 383 13.13 -34.20 -21.77
N CYS A 384 14.07 -35.01 -22.16
CA CYS A 384 14.58 -36.10 -21.31
C CYS A 384 16.06 -35.98 -21.01
N SER A 385 16.77 -35.00 -21.60
CA SER A 385 18.24 -34.86 -21.47
C SER A 385 18.74 -33.44 -21.16
N GLY A 386 17.87 -32.43 -21.15
CA GLY A 386 18.31 -31.08 -20.88
C GLY A 386 17.14 -30.11 -20.63
N PHE A 387 17.28 -29.35 -19.56
CA PHE A 387 16.37 -28.26 -19.26
C PHE A 387 16.82 -26.99 -19.96
N ALA A 388 15.99 -26.42 -20.84
CA ALA A 388 16.13 -25.00 -21.12
C ALA A 388 15.92 -24.23 -19.80
N ALA A 389 16.94 -23.52 -19.36
CA ALA A 389 16.94 -22.70 -18.17
C ALA A 389 15.99 -21.48 -18.34
N GLY A 390 14.69 -21.73 -18.36
CA GLY A 390 13.66 -20.73 -18.54
C GLY A 390 12.46 -21.04 -17.68
N GLY A 391 12.40 -20.38 -16.53
CA GLY A 391 11.44 -20.47 -15.45
C GLY A 391 10.08 -21.10 -15.73
N GLY A 392 9.69 -22.02 -14.86
CA GLY A 392 8.42 -22.78 -14.88
C GLY A 392 7.14 -21.95 -14.67
N GLY A 393 7.05 -20.74 -15.30
CA GLY A 393 5.92 -19.83 -15.20
C GLY A 393 5.05 -19.81 -16.45
N PHE A 394 3.87 -19.21 -16.33
CA PHE A 394 2.91 -18.95 -17.43
C PHE A 394 2.96 -17.48 -17.83
N ALA A 395 2.75 -17.19 -19.11
CA ALA A 395 2.75 -15.82 -19.64
C ALA A 395 1.43 -15.08 -19.33
N GLY A 396 0.36 -15.83 -19.11
CA GLY A 396 -1.00 -15.29 -19.00
C GLY A 396 -1.57 -14.83 -20.34
N TYR A 397 -2.80 -14.35 -20.29
CA TYR A 397 -3.59 -13.97 -21.50
C TYR A 397 -3.91 -12.49 -21.44
N GLY A 398 -3.38 -11.73 -22.40
CA GLY A 398 -3.57 -10.28 -22.54
C GLY A 398 -4.97 -9.88 -23.05
N PRO A 399 -5.19 -8.58 -23.30
CA PRO A 399 -6.46 -8.08 -23.84
C PRO A 399 -6.71 -8.61 -25.24
N GLY A 400 -8.00 -8.83 -25.57
CA GLY A 400 -8.42 -9.33 -26.89
C GLY A 400 -8.12 -10.82 -27.15
N VAL A 401 -7.42 -11.50 -26.22
CA VAL A 401 -7.15 -12.93 -26.33
C VAL A 401 -8.21 -13.71 -25.52
N SER A 402 -8.81 -14.72 -26.13
CA SER A 402 -9.71 -15.64 -25.43
C SER A 402 -8.92 -16.40 -24.34
N VAL A 403 -9.44 -16.43 -23.13
CA VAL A 403 -8.84 -17.18 -22.03
C VAL A 403 -9.34 -18.62 -22.12
N PRO A 404 -8.44 -19.61 -22.31
CA PRO A 404 -8.84 -21.01 -22.35
C PRO A 404 -9.32 -21.50 -20.98
N SER A 405 -10.08 -22.56 -20.97
CA SER A 405 -10.38 -23.31 -19.76
C SER A 405 -9.12 -23.98 -19.21
N LEU A 406 -9.13 -24.36 -17.94
CA LEU A 406 -8.01 -25.06 -17.33
C LEU A 406 -7.67 -26.38 -18.08
N LEU A 407 -8.67 -27.13 -18.53
CA LEU A 407 -8.48 -28.36 -19.32
C LEU A 407 -7.83 -28.07 -20.67
N GLN A 408 -8.21 -27.00 -21.34
CA GLN A 408 -7.56 -26.59 -22.57
C GLN A 408 -6.08 -26.21 -22.34
N VAL A 409 -5.78 -25.52 -21.26
CA VAL A 409 -4.38 -25.27 -20.87
C VAL A 409 -3.63 -26.60 -20.64
N MET A 410 -4.22 -27.51 -19.91
CA MET A 410 -3.61 -28.84 -19.64
C MET A 410 -3.37 -29.64 -20.93
N ASN A 411 -4.23 -29.49 -21.91
CA ASN A 411 -4.09 -30.12 -23.24
C ASN A 411 -3.07 -29.41 -24.16
N GLY A 412 -2.60 -28.21 -23.78
CA GLY A 412 -1.72 -27.40 -24.64
C GLY A 412 -2.47 -26.61 -25.73
N GLU A 413 -3.76 -26.38 -25.55
CA GLU A 413 -4.63 -25.61 -26.47
C GLU A 413 -4.58 -24.10 -26.18
N GLY A 414 -3.72 -23.68 -25.23
CA GLY A 414 -3.48 -22.30 -24.88
C GLY A 414 -2.13 -21.77 -25.41
N ASN A 415 -1.54 -20.85 -24.63
CA ASN A 415 -0.23 -20.26 -24.93
C ASN A 415 0.95 -20.97 -24.22
N SER A 416 0.71 -22.17 -23.71
CA SER A 416 1.70 -23.03 -23.07
C SER A 416 1.61 -24.46 -23.65
N PRO A 417 2.73 -25.22 -23.63
CA PRO A 417 2.71 -26.63 -24.00
C PRO A 417 1.79 -27.47 -23.14
N ARG A 418 1.36 -28.63 -23.66
CA ARG A 418 0.59 -29.63 -22.92
C ARG A 418 1.32 -30.01 -21.63
N ILE A 419 0.54 -30.17 -20.54
CA ILE A 419 1.05 -30.69 -19.27
C ILE A 419 1.23 -32.19 -19.39
N GLU A 420 2.43 -32.68 -19.10
CA GLU A 420 2.77 -34.09 -19.19
C GLU A 420 3.93 -34.42 -18.23
N LEU A 421 4.10 -35.67 -17.87
CA LEU A 421 5.31 -36.15 -17.19
C LEU A 421 6.51 -36.07 -18.15
N THR A 422 7.49 -35.27 -17.79
CA THR A 422 8.71 -35.01 -18.59
C THR A 422 9.96 -35.57 -17.94
N THR A 423 9.90 -35.87 -16.64
CA THR A 423 10.94 -36.55 -15.86
C THR A 423 10.29 -37.53 -14.89
N GLU A 424 11.12 -38.42 -14.31
CA GLU A 424 10.64 -39.32 -13.26
C GLU A 424 10.22 -38.56 -12.01
N PRO A 425 8.95 -38.73 -11.54
CA PRO A 425 8.47 -38.07 -10.32
C PRO A 425 9.31 -38.44 -9.10
N GLY A 426 9.85 -37.47 -8.40
CA GLY A 426 10.70 -37.64 -7.22
C GLY A 426 12.19 -37.65 -7.50
N ALA A 427 12.65 -37.80 -8.75
CA ALA A 427 14.08 -37.86 -9.09
C ALA A 427 14.75 -36.51 -8.81
N GLU A 428 14.21 -35.42 -9.36
CA GLU A 428 14.86 -34.11 -9.32
C GLU A 428 13.90 -32.99 -8.90
N TYR A 429 14.46 -31.89 -8.42
CA TYR A 429 13.74 -30.64 -8.15
C TYR A 429 13.68 -29.80 -9.43
N HIS A 430 12.47 -29.44 -9.83
CA HIS A 430 12.23 -28.51 -10.93
C HIS A 430 11.06 -27.58 -10.57
N TYR A 431 11.34 -26.31 -10.37
CA TYR A 431 10.28 -25.32 -10.12
C TYR A 431 9.21 -25.40 -11.22
N SER A 432 7.99 -25.74 -10.85
CA SER A 432 6.92 -26.09 -11.78
C SER A 432 5.62 -25.39 -11.51
N GLY A 433 5.18 -24.53 -12.44
CA GLY A 433 3.80 -24.03 -12.47
C GLY A 433 2.80 -25.12 -12.85
N ALA A 434 3.16 -26.02 -13.77
CA ALA A 434 2.32 -27.13 -14.21
C ALA A 434 1.91 -28.06 -13.05
N GLY A 435 2.81 -28.30 -12.08
CA GLY A 435 2.49 -29.04 -10.87
C GLY A 435 1.35 -28.41 -10.08
N PHE A 436 1.31 -27.08 -10.00
CA PHE A 436 0.23 -26.35 -9.33
C PHE A 436 -1.05 -26.28 -10.16
N VAL A 437 -0.98 -26.36 -11.49
CA VAL A 437 -2.18 -26.57 -12.35
C VAL A 437 -2.82 -27.92 -12.03
N LEU A 438 -2.04 -28.99 -11.87
CA LEU A 438 -2.58 -30.31 -11.47
C LEU A 438 -3.21 -30.26 -10.07
N LEU A 439 -2.61 -29.55 -9.12
CA LEU A 439 -3.17 -29.36 -7.78
C LEU A 439 -4.45 -28.52 -7.82
N GLN A 440 -4.53 -27.50 -8.67
CA GLN A 440 -5.76 -26.75 -8.93
C GLN A 440 -6.85 -27.67 -9.46
N ARG A 441 -6.53 -28.45 -10.51
CA ARG A 441 -7.47 -29.39 -11.10
C ARG A 441 -7.97 -30.41 -10.08
N MET A 442 -7.10 -30.94 -9.22
CA MET A 442 -7.47 -31.84 -8.13
C MET A 442 -8.49 -31.20 -7.18
N ILE A 443 -8.28 -29.95 -6.78
CA ILE A 443 -9.24 -29.22 -5.93
C ILE A 443 -10.60 -29.12 -6.64
N GLU A 444 -10.60 -28.64 -7.88
CA GLU A 444 -11.83 -28.42 -8.66
C GLU A 444 -12.59 -29.72 -8.89
N GLU A 445 -11.89 -30.79 -9.24
CA GLU A 445 -12.49 -32.11 -9.48
C GLU A 445 -13.09 -32.73 -8.20
N LYS A 446 -12.37 -32.64 -7.08
CA LYS A 446 -12.82 -33.26 -5.83
C LYS A 446 -13.92 -32.48 -5.13
N THR A 447 -14.04 -31.19 -5.39
CA THR A 447 -15.01 -30.34 -4.68
C THR A 447 -16.18 -29.91 -5.53
N GLY A 448 -16.07 -29.98 -6.86
CA GLY A 448 -17.03 -29.39 -7.80
C GLY A 448 -17.07 -27.87 -7.79
N LEU A 449 -16.15 -27.22 -7.08
CA LEU A 449 -16.04 -25.76 -6.98
C LEU A 449 -14.86 -25.26 -7.83
N SER A 450 -14.96 -24.02 -8.32
CA SER A 450 -13.77 -23.34 -8.84
C SER A 450 -12.73 -23.18 -7.73
N LEU A 451 -11.44 -23.05 -8.09
CA LEU A 451 -10.38 -22.77 -7.11
C LEU A 451 -10.72 -21.53 -6.27
N ASP A 452 -11.23 -20.47 -6.89
CA ASP A 452 -11.62 -19.22 -6.19
C ASP A 452 -12.68 -19.46 -5.12
N ALA A 453 -13.77 -20.15 -5.48
CA ALA A 453 -14.87 -20.45 -4.54
C ALA A 453 -14.39 -21.35 -3.39
N TYR A 454 -13.56 -22.35 -3.69
CA TYR A 454 -12.97 -23.22 -2.69
C TYR A 454 -12.06 -22.45 -1.73
N MET A 455 -11.12 -21.67 -2.26
CA MET A 455 -10.17 -20.89 -1.45
C MET A 455 -10.86 -19.81 -0.61
N THR A 456 -11.88 -19.18 -1.17
CA THR A 456 -12.70 -18.21 -0.43
C THR A 456 -13.36 -18.84 0.80
N ARG A 457 -13.97 -20.02 0.63
CA ARG A 457 -14.66 -20.72 1.71
C ARG A 457 -13.69 -21.31 2.74
N GLU A 458 -12.66 -21.98 2.28
CA GLU A 458 -11.82 -22.83 3.15
C GLU A 458 -10.55 -22.11 3.69
N VAL A 459 -10.10 -21.03 3.04
CA VAL A 459 -8.85 -20.34 3.40
C VAL A 459 -9.06 -18.86 3.67
N PHE A 460 -9.61 -18.12 2.71
CA PHE A 460 -9.71 -16.67 2.82
C PHE A 460 -10.69 -16.23 3.89
N GLY A 461 -11.89 -16.84 3.94
CA GLY A 461 -12.88 -16.57 4.98
C GLY A 461 -12.33 -16.80 6.40
N PRO A 462 -11.82 -18.00 6.72
CA PRO A 462 -11.24 -18.31 8.03
C PRO A 462 -10.08 -17.42 8.46
N LEU A 463 -9.30 -16.87 7.50
CA LEU A 463 -8.18 -15.96 7.77
C LEU A 463 -8.55 -14.48 7.70
N GLY A 464 -9.79 -14.15 7.30
CA GLY A 464 -10.24 -12.76 7.10
C GLY A 464 -9.56 -12.06 5.93
N MET A 465 -9.10 -12.80 4.91
CA MET A 465 -8.45 -12.28 3.70
C MET A 465 -9.51 -11.78 2.71
N LYS A 466 -9.99 -10.55 2.92
CA LYS A 466 -11.18 -10.01 2.23
C LYS A 466 -10.91 -9.51 0.81
N THR A 467 -9.66 -9.23 0.48
CA THR A 467 -9.21 -8.71 -0.82
C THR A 467 -8.31 -9.72 -1.55
N SER A 468 -8.58 -11.01 -1.31
CA SER A 468 -7.88 -12.12 -1.96
C SER A 468 -8.83 -12.93 -2.82
N SER A 469 -8.43 -13.24 -4.06
CA SER A 469 -9.24 -14.00 -5.02
C SER A 469 -8.38 -14.68 -6.08
N TYR A 470 -8.81 -15.86 -6.52
CA TYR A 470 -8.29 -16.56 -7.69
C TYR A 470 -9.18 -16.42 -8.92
N ALA A 471 -10.24 -15.61 -8.85
CA ALA A 471 -11.10 -15.33 -10.00
C ALA A 471 -10.32 -14.57 -11.09
N LEU A 472 -10.64 -14.84 -12.35
CA LEU A 472 -10.02 -14.15 -13.49
C LEU A 472 -10.31 -12.64 -13.50
N SER A 473 -11.42 -12.22 -12.88
CA SER A 473 -11.87 -10.85 -12.76
C SER A 473 -12.60 -10.68 -11.43
N PRO A 474 -11.87 -10.44 -10.32
CA PRO A 474 -12.48 -10.16 -9.02
C PRO A 474 -13.36 -8.91 -9.02
N ALA A 475 -14.33 -8.85 -8.12
CA ALA A 475 -15.28 -7.74 -8.02
C ALA A 475 -14.73 -6.49 -7.30
N PHE A 476 -13.55 -6.57 -6.68
CA PHE A 476 -12.92 -5.45 -6.00
C PHE A 476 -11.94 -4.69 -6.90
N GLU A 477 -11.54 -3.50 -6.50
CA GLU A 477 -10.60 -2.66 -7.24
C GLU A 477 -9.22 -3.31 -7.33
N LEU A 478 -8.64 -3.30 -8.53
CA LEU A 478 -7.37 -3.94 -8.86
C LEU A 478 -6.35 -2.92 -9.35
N ALA A 479 -5.12 -3.04 -8.89
CA ALA A 479 -4.00 -2.31 -9.47
C ALA A 479 -3.80 -2.66 -10.94
N SER A 480 -3.40 -1.66 -11.73
CA SER A 480 -2.95 -1.83 -13.11
C SER A 480 -1.46 -2.12 -13.16
N GLY A 481 -1.04 -3.04 -14.01
CA GLY A 481 0.36 -3.35 -14.22
C GLY A 481 1.07 -2.31 -15.09
N HIS A 482 2.36 -2.10 -14.86
CA HIS A 482 3.16 -1.12 -15.60
C HIS A 482 4.45 -1.73 -16.13
N THR A 483 4.90 -1.22 -17.29
CA THR A 483 6.20 -1.56 -17.86
C THR A 483 7.34 -1.05 -16.99
N SER A 484 8.57 -1.37 -17.34
CA SER A 484 9.77 -0.82 -16.67
C SER A 484 9.94 0.69 -16.83
N THR A 485 9.21 1.31 -17.76
CA THR A 485 9.19 2.77 -17.99
C THR A 485 8.01 3.47 -17.32
N GLY A 486 7.16 2.74 -16.59
CA GLY A 486 5.99 3.28 -15.90
C GLY A 486 4.73 3.43 -16.77
N ALA A 487 4.74 2.99 -18.03
CA ALA A 487 3.55 2.98 -18.85
C ALA A 487 2.62 1.81 -18.45
N VAL A 488 1.31 2.05 -18.45
CA VAL A 488 0.31 0.99 -18.22
C VAL A 488 0.45 -0.10 -19.27
N ILE A 489 0.50 -1.36 -18.85
CA ILE A 489 0.54 -2.49 -19.81
C ILE A 489 -0.80 -2.64 -20.55
N PRO A 490 -0.80 -3.15 -21.78
CA PRO A 490 -2.03 -3.38 -22.54
C PRO A 490 -3.05 -4.20 -21.72
N GLY A 491 -4.29 -3.71 -21.62
CA GLY A 491 -5.36 -4.33 -20.85
C GLY A 491 -5.17 -4.28 -19.32
N ARG A 492 -4.21 -3.51 -18.84
CA ARG A 492 -3.90 -3.30 -17.41
C ARG A 492 -3.33 -4.52 -16.68
N ARG A 493 -3.64 -5.75 -17.12
CA ARG A 493 -3.15 -7.01 -16.53
C ARG A 493 -3.42 -8.20 -17.44
N ASN A 494 -2.59 -9.22 -17.35
CA ASN A 494 -2.88 -10.51 -17.97
C ASN A 494 -3.80 -11.35 -17.05
N ARG A 495 -4.57 -12.25 -17.65
CA ARG A 495 -5.43 -13.20 -16.94
C ARG A 495 -4.76 -14.57 -16.93
N TYR A 496 -4.88 -15.28 -15.83
CA TYR A 496 -4.20 -16.57 -15.61
C TYR A 496 -5.23 -17.64 -15.25
N PRO A 497 -5.70 -18.47 -16.18
CA PRO A 497 -6.53 -19.65 -15.85
C PRO A 497 -5.75 -20.66 -14.99
N GLU A 498 -4.42 -20.62 -15.08
CA GLU A 498 -3.47 -21.33 -14.18
C GLU A 498 -3.40 -20.63 -12.81
N SER A 499 -4.56 -20.47 -12.19
CA SER A 499 -4.74 -19.58 -11.06
C SER A 499 -3.88 -19.99 -9.85
N ALA A 500 -3.79 -21.27 -9.52
CA ALA A 500 -2.96 -21.75 -8.42
C ALA A 500 -1.46 -21.50 -8.66
N ALA A 501 -1.04 -21.40 -9.93
CA ALA A 501 0.36 -21.12 -10.29
C ALA A 501 0.70 -19.62 -10.29
N ALA A 502 -0.22 -18.74 -10.74
CA ALA A 502 0.11 -17.33 -11.00
C ALA A 502 -1.06 -16.33 -10.89
N GLY A 503 -2.30 -16.78 -10.63
CA GLY A 503 -3.50 -15.96 -10.79
C GLY A 503 -4.06 -15.33 -9.52
N LEU A 504 -3.38 -15.42 -8.37
CA LEU A 504 -3.84 -14.79 -7.13
C LEU A 504 -3.82 -13.26 -7.24
N TYR A 505 -4.94 -12.65 -6.94
CA TYR A 505 -5.04 -11.25 -6.55
C TYR A 505 -5.11 -11.18 -5.03
N THR A 506 -4.32 -10.31 -4.41
CA THR A 506 -4.31 -10.16 -2.94
C THR A 506 -3.74 -8.81 -2.52
N SER A 507 -3.96 -8.45 -1.27
CA SER A 507 -3.37 -7.27 -0.63
C SER A 507 -2.23 -7.64 0.33
N VAL A 508 -1.37 -6.67 0.65
CA VAL A 508 -0.33 -6.88 1.67
C VAL A 508 -0.92 -7.15 3.05
N LEU A 509 -2.10 -6.60 3.33
CA LEU A 509 -2.79 -6.82 4.60
C LEU A 509 -3.26 -8.28 4.72
N ASP A 510 -3.77 -8.87 3.64
CA ASP A 510 -4.19 -10.27 3.61
C ASP A 510 -2.99 -11.23 3.70
N LEU A 511 -1.90 -10.94 3.00
CA LEU A 511 -0.65 -11.70 3.18
C LEU A 511 -0.11 -11.58 4.61
N GLY A 512 -0.24 -10.41 5.23
CA GLY A 512 0.09 -10.19 6.64
C GLY A 512 -0.75 -11.07 7.58
N ARG A 513 -2.04 -11.23 7.32
CA ARG A 513 -2.93 -12.12 8.08
C ARG A 513 -2.54 -13.60 7.93
N LEU A 514 -2.22 -14.01 6.71
CA LEU A 514 -1.73 -15.36 6.43
C LEU A 514 -0.43 -15.65 7.19
N MET A 515 0.55 -14.74 7.11
CA MET A 515 1.83 -14.87 7.84
C MET A 515 1.62 -14.92 9.36
N ALA A 516 0.80 -14.01 9.89
CA ALA A 516 0.49 -13.97 11.32
C ALA A 516 -0.15 -15.28 11.80
N TRP A 517 -1.06 -15.85 11.01
CA TRP A 517 -1.66 -17.15 11.32
C TRP A 517 -0.63 -18.28 11.23
N LEU A 518 0.18 -18.35 10.18
CA LEU A 518 1.14 -19.44 9.97
C LEU A 518 2.25 -19.43 11.06
N ASN A 519 2.72 -18.25 11.44
CA ASN A 519 3.68 -18.09 12.55
C ASN A 519 3.08 -18.57 13.89
N ARG A 520 1.81 -18.22 14.18
CA ARG A 520 1.11 -18.74 15.38
C ARG A 520 0.96 -20.26 15.34
N ALA A 521 0.58 -20.82 14.18
CA ALA A 521 0.45 -22.27 14.03
C ALA A 521 1.79 -23.00 14.24
N TRP A 522 2.90 -22.37 13.85
CA TRP A 522 4.25 -22.89 14.10
C TRP A 522 4.59 -22.95 15.59
N SER A 523 4.41 -21.85 16.31
CA SER A 523 4.82 -21.71 17.72
C SER A 523 3.80 -22.27 18.73
N ALA A 524 2.54 -22.51 18.34
CA ALA A 524 1.50 -23.02 19.22
C ALA A 524 1.82 -24.42 19.78
N THR A 525 1.27 -24.75 20.93
CA THR A 525 1.33 -26.08 21.56
C THR A 525 0.19 -26.99 21.16
N GLY A 526 -0.93 -26.41 20.66
CA GLY A 526 -2.12 -27.10 20.17
C GLY A 526 -2.67 -26.48 18.88
N ASP A 527 -3.82 -26.95 18.42
CA ASP A 527 -4.50 -26.40 17.26
C ASP A 527 -4.98 -24.97 17.53
N ILE A 528 -4.93 -24.13 16.51
CA ILE A 528 -5.40 -22.75 16.53
C ILE A 528 -6.52 -22.57 15.48
N ALA A 529 -7.37 -21.58 15.68
CA ALA A 529 -8.39 -21.24 14.68
C ALA A 529 -7.75 -20.91 13.34
N GLY A 530 -8.29 -21.48 12.25
CA GLY A 530 -7.81 -21.27 10.90
C GLY A 530 -8.10 -22.45 9.96
N PRO A 531 -7.57 -22.42 8.73
CA PRO A 531 -7.89 -23.43 7.72
C PRO A 531 -7.30 -24.82 7.99
N LEU A 532 -6.19 -24.91 8.73
CA LEU A 532 -5.49 -26.18 8.97
C LEU A 532 -5.31 -26.46 10.46
N THR A 533 -5.24 -27.75 10.81
CA THR A 533 -4.67 -28.17 12.10
C THR A 533 -3.23 -27.70 12.21
N ARG A 534 -2.73 -27.58 13.44
CA ARG A 534 -1.33 -27.25 13.69
C ARG A 534 -0.34 -28.17 12.96
N ALA A 535 -0.63 -29.47 12.97
CA ALA A 535 0.22 -30.45 12.29
C ALA A 535 0.29 -30.19 10.79
N SER A 536 -0.86 -30.00 10.12
CA SER A 536 -0.91 -29.68 8.70
C SER A 536 -0.26 -28.32 8.38
N ALA A 537 -0.46 -27.29 9.20
CA ALA A 537 0.19 -25.99 9.00
C ALA A 537 1.72 -26.08 9.10
N ARG A 538 2.23 -26.84 10.08
CA ARG A 538 3.69 -27.06 10.20
C ARG A 538 4.27 -27.84 9.04
N THR A 539 3.49 -28.70 8.39
CA THR A 539 3.92 -29.42 7.18
C THR A 539 4.30 -28.46 6.04
N LEU A 540 3.65 -27.28 5.92
CA LEU A 540 4.05 -26.26 4.93
C LEU A 540 5.52 -25.83 5.11
N LEU A 541 5.99 -25.71 6.34
CA LEU A 541 7.31 -25.21 6.73
C LEU A 541 8.31 -26.35 7.03
N THR A 542 7.91 -27.61 6.83
CA THR A 542 8.80 -28.76 6.94
C THR A 542 9.39 -29.06 5.57
N PRO A 543 10.71 -29.17 5.42
CA PRO A 543 11.29 -29.44 4.11
C PRO A 543 10.88 -30.82 3.59
N GLY A 544 10.78 -30.88 2.27
CA GLY A 544 10.80 -32.13 1.53
C GLY A 544 12.22 -32.69 1.41
N PRO A 545 12.48 -33.53 0.40
CA PRO A 545 13.83 -34.00 0.10
C PRO A 545 14.81 -32.87 -0.24
N GLN A 546 14.31 -31.71 -0.75
CA GLN A 546 15.09 -30.51 -0.97
C GLN A 546 15.11 -29.69 0.35
N PRO A 547 16.29 -29.44 0.98
CA PRO A 547 16.36 -28.85 2.32
C PRO A 547 15.79 -27.42 2.44
N ASP A 548 15.82 -26.66 1.36
CA ASP A 548 15.36 -25.28 1.25
C ASP A 548 13.94 -25.15 0.65
N MET A 549 13.22 -26.27 0.51
CA MET A 549 11.88 -26.30 -0.07
C MET A 549 10.88 -26.98 0.87
N GLY A 550 9.90 -26.21 1.35
CA GLY A 550 8.68 -26.68 1.99
C GLY A 550 7.58 -26.97 0.96
N ARG A 551 6.32 -26.97 1.37
CA ARG A 551 5.19 -27.18 0.45
C ARG A 551 4.71 -25.85 -0.09
N GLY A 552 5.21 -25.50 -1.30
CA GLY A 552 4.93 -24.23 -1.97
C GLY A 552 5.63 -23.01 -1.35
N LEU A 553 6.62 -23.20 -0.50
CA LEU A 553 7.38 -22.15 0.19
C LEU A 553 8.87 -22.47 0.21
N PHE A 554 9.70 -21.47 -0.10
CA PHE A 554 11.13 -21.57 0.10
C PHE A 554 11.48 -21.36 1.57
N LEU A 555 12.45 -22.13 2.08
CA LEU A 555 12.87 -22.13 3.47
C LEU A 555 14.32 -21.70 3.60
N ALA A 556 14.67 -20.92 4.62
CA ALA A 556 16.04 -20.52 4.89
C ALA A 556 16.31 -20.48 6.40
N ASN A 557 17.60 -20.56 6.78
CA ASN A 557 18.10 -20.41 8.15
C ASN A 557 17.42 -21.33 9.19
N ARG A 558 17.08 -22.56 8.79
CA ARG A 558 16.44 -23.53 9.66
C ARG A 558 17.28 -23.85 10.89
N GLY A 559 16.61 -24.00 12.04
CA GLY A 559 17.28 -24.28 13.31
C GLY A 559 17.89 -23.03 13.97
N THR A 560 17.70 -21.86 13.40
CA THR A 560 18.11 -20.58 13.98
C THR A 560 16.89 -19.71 14.33
N ARG A 561 17.09 -18.64 15.10
CA ARG A 561 16.02 -17.66 15.38
C ARG A 561 15.52 -16.98 14.10
N ASP A 562 16.35 -16.91 13.07
CA ASP A 562 16.03 -16.28 11.78
C ASP A 562 15.51 -17.28 10.74
N PHE A 563 15.05 -18.46 11.20
CA PHE A 563 14.33 -19.39 10.33
C PHE A 563 13.21 -18.64 9.60
N SER A 564 13.20 -18.74 8.28
CA SER A 564 12.23 -18.02 7.46
C SER A 564 11.64 -18.89 6.35
N TYR A 565 10.43 -18.53 5.96
CA TYR A 565 9.75 -19.01 4.76
C TYR A 565 9.39 -17.84 3.86
N THR A 566 9.46 -18.03 2.56
CA THR A 566 9.25 -16.96 1.58
C THR A 566 8.70 -17.49 0.27
N HIS A 567 8.05 -16.62 -0.46
CA HIS A 567 7.83 -16.76 -1.90
C HIS A 567 7.85 -15.37 -2.54
N ASP A 568 8.42 -15.28 -3.74
CA ASP A 568 8.37 -14.10 -4.59
C ASP A 568 7.44 -14.33 -5.78
N GLY A 569 7.07 -13.25 -6.46
CA GLY A 569 6.16 -13.28 -7.58
C GLY A 569 6.59 -12.34 -8.71
N SER A 570 6.40 -12.80 -9.94
CA SER A 570 6.68 -12.04 -11.15
C SER A 570 5.66 -12.36 -12.23
N ASN A 571 4.69 -11.46 -12.41
CA ASN A 571 3.83 -11.38 -13.59
C ASN A 571 4.22 -10.14 -14.40
N TYR A 572 3.80 -10.08 -15.67
CA TYR A 572 4.01 -8.89 -16.47
C TYR A 572 3.31 -7.68 -15.84
N GLY A 573 4.09 -6.66 -15.51
CA GLY A 573 3.63 -5.45 -14.83
C GLY A 573 3.51 -5.54 -13.30
N PHE A 574 3.81 -6.68 -12.65
CA PHE A 574 3.70 -6.85 -11.21
C PHE A 574 4.87 -7.64 -10.63
N LYS A 575 5.38 -7.20 -9.49
CA LYS A 575 6.36 -7.93 -8.69
C LYS A 575 5.91 -7.97 -7.23
N SER A 576 6.26 -9.04 -6.55
CA SER A 576 5.82 -9.27 -5.17
C SER A 576 6.82 -10.11 -4.39
N VAL A 577 6.81 -9.97 -3.08
CA VAL A 577 7.49 -10.86 -2.14
C VAL A 577 6.75 -10.88 -0.82
N PHE A 578 6.71 -12.01 -0.16
CA PHE A 578 6.46 -12.07 1.27
C PHE A 578 7.46 -13.01 1.94
N ARG A 579 7.79 -12.71 3.19
CA ARG A 579 8.66 -13.53 4.03
C ARG A 579 8.17 -13.52 5.46
N GLY A 580 8.01 -14.70 6.04
CA GLY A 580 7.68 -14.87 7.45
C GLY A 580 8.84 -15.49 8.22
N TYR A 581 8.95 -15.13 9.49
CA TYR A 581 9.94 -15.62 10.46
C TYR A 581 9.17 -16.22 11.65
N PRO A 582 8.85 -17.52 11.61
CA PRO A 582 7.95 -18.13 12.57
C PRO A 582 8.50 -18.17 14.00
N GLU A 583 9.83 -18.25 14.17
CA GLU A 583 10.47 -18.21 15.49
C GLU A 583 10.43 -16.80 16.11
N LEU A 584 10.38 -15.76 15.29
CA LEU A 584 10.27 -14.36 15.72
C LEU A 584 8.83 -13.87 15.81
N GLY A 585 7.87 -14.64 15.30
CA GLY A 585 6.51 -14.15 15.12
C GLY A 585 6.43 -12.92 14.20
N ALA A 586 7.32 -12.84 13.20
CA ALA A 586 7.57 -11.65 12.40
C ALA A 586 7.44 -11.94 10.90
N GLY A 587 7.42 -10.89 10.08
CA GLY A 587 7.40 -11.03 8.63
C GLY A 587 7.09 -9.75 7.89
N TYR A 588 7.15 -9.80 6.56
CA TYR A 588 6.76 -8.69 5.69
C TYR A 588 6.16 -9.18 4.38
N ALA A 589 5.31 -8.37 3.78
CA ALA A 589 4.80 -8.51 2.43
C ALA A 589 4.96 -7.21 1.67
N ILE A 590 5.36 -7.29 0.40
CA ILE A 590 5.55 -6.15 -0.50
C ILE A 590 4.94 -6.51 -1.86
N LEU A 591 4.04 -5.66 -2.35
CA LEU A 591 3.41 -5.79 -3.66
C LEU A 591 3.62 -4.50 -4.43
N VAL A 592 4.02 -4.61 -5.70
CA VAL A 592 4.23 -3.46 -6.58
C VAL A 592 3.59 -3.68 -7.95
N ASN A 593 3.12 -2.61 -8.57
CA ASN A 593 2.55 -2.62 -9.92
C ASN A 593 3.54 -2.14 -10.99
N GLY A 594 4.78 -2.52 -10.87
CA GLY A 594 5.86 -2.27 -11.83
C GLY A 594 6.55 -3.56 -12.28
N ASN A 595 7.26 -3.50 -13.40
CA ASN A 595 7.83 -4.70 -14.03
C ASN A 595 9.29 -5.01 -13.64
N GLN A 596 9.86 -4.29 -12.66
CA GLN A 596 11.24 -4.49 -12.24
C GLN A 596 11.34 -5.04 -10.82
N SER A 597 11.98 -6.20 -10.65
CA SER A 597 12.16 -6.85 -9.34
C SER A 597 13.11 -6.10 -8.40
N GLY A 598 13.96 -5.21 -8.93
CA GLY A 598 14.94 -4.46 -8.14
C GLY A 598 14.31 -3.69 -6.99
N LEU A 599 13.20 -3.00 -7.24
CA LEU A 599 12.51 -2.21 -6.21
C LEU A 599 12.01 -3.05 -5.04
N VAL A 600 11.34 -4.19 -5.33
CA VAL A 600 10.85 -5.11 -4.29
C VAL A 600 12.00 -5.63 -3.44
N ASN A 601 13.13 -6.00 -4.07
CA ASN A 601 14.30 -6.51 -3.38
C ASN A 601 14.96 -5.46 -2.49
N GLU A 602 15.05 -4.21 -2.95
CA GLU A 602 15.61 -3.10 -2.18
C GLU A 602 14.74 -2.74 -0.98
N ILE A 603 13.41 -2.70 -1.15
CA ILE A 603 12.47 -2.46 -0.04
C ILE A 603 12.56 -3.62 0.97
N ALA A 604 12.58 -4.87 0.50
CA ALA A 604 12.73 -6.04 1.36
C ALA A 604 14.04 -6.00 2.16
N ALA A 605 15.14 -5.57 1.54
CA ALA A 605 16.42 -5.38 2.23
C ALA A 605 16.34 -4.26 3.28
N ALA A 606 15.68 -3.13 2.98
CA ALA A 606 15.47 -2.04 3.93
C ALA A 606 14.65 -2.51 5.14
N VAL A 607 13.55 -3.25 4.93
CA VAL A 607 12.76 -3.84 6.02
C VAL A 607 13.63 -4.74 6.89
N ARG A 608 14.34 -5.69 6.29
CA ARG A 608 15.20 -6.60 7.06
C ARG A 608 16.28 -5.84 7.84
N SER A 609 16.91 -4.85 7.23
CA SER A 609 17.92 -4.02 7.90
C SER A 609 17.38 -3.28 9.10
N VAL A 610 16.19 -2.66 8.97
CA VAL A 610 15.56 -1.88 10.06
C VAL A 610 15.20 -2.76 11.24
N TYR A 611 14.77 -4.01 11.00
CA TYR A 611 14.36 -4.93 12.05
C TYR A 611 15.46 -5.91 12.48
N GLY A 612 16.62 -5.90 11.85
CA GLY A 612 17.71 -6.83 12.14
C GLY A 612 17.36 -8.28 11.81
N TRP A 613 16.61 -8.52 10.74
CA TRP A 613 16.25 -9.85 10.24
C TRP A 613 17.22 -10.31 9.15
N ALA A 614 17.53 -11.61 9.11
CA ALA A 614 18.39 -12.18 8.09
C ALA A 614 17.69 -12.39 6.73
#